data_cd319ebd81a63268da1be29bd3b102df
#
_entry.id   cd319ebd81a63268da1be29bd3b102df
#
_cell.length_a   1.000
_cell.length_b   1.000
_cell.length_c   1.000
_cell.angle_alpha   90.00
_cell.angle_beta   90.00
_cell.angle_gamma   90.00
#
_symmetry.space_group_name_H-M   'P 1'
#
loop_
_entity.id
_entity.type
_entity.pdbx_description
1 polymer ?
#
loop_
_entity_poly.entity_id
_entity_poly.type
_entity_poly.pdbx_seq_one_letter_code
_entity_poly.pdbx_strand_id
1 'polypeptide(L)'
;MQILVAFVLGCLASKSLGDDIPMPRFSWDSLPVIFHSSNTTAPTGMYNPAALEILAKYAVVTIEKYQGNEGFFPHHKEINMKNCQDNEDVSQCGCCVEDNIEEVAKGVKAIDPTTMVFAYIHSEKAYPVYRGSQELAKHPDLWLRDAKGHIIHENSDETYMMWDHAQIESSQFLLDDCRNMVQRGYIDSCHLDGCTKIPHDTPDKDKYWEIKNAVMLDMQASMNGPVICGANGHIVPGLKATALQNWGKNPTWSTREIPMLQEAVNAGVMFEAHIACPEDPNDQHTINNIASFLIAAGPYSYVRCGGWSGYDPDWYPIYDFPIGDPIGNATLGEDGVWRRSFKSGTSVTFDTKHEKGTIDWAKLF
;
A
#
# COMPACT_ATOMS: atom_id res chain seq x y z
N MET A 1 40.51 8.42 22.09
CA MET A 1 40.41 7.00 21.77
C MET A 1 39.30 6.88 20.74
N GLN A 2 39.68 6.94 19.45
CA GLN A 2 38.73 6.82 18.34
C GLN A 2 38.35 5.35 18.20
N ILE A 3 37.11 5.04 18.46
CA ILE A 3 36.54 3.70 18.18
C ILE A 3 36.19 3.69 16.70
N LEU A 4 37.00 2.98 15.93
CA LEU A 4 36.75 2.65 14.53
C LEU A 4 35.56 1.67 14.52
N VAL A 5 34.36 2.14 14.16
CA VAL A 5 33.24 1.26 13.84
C VAL A 5 33.54 0.67 12.48
N ALA A 6 34.13 -0.53 12.49
CA ALA A 6 34.27 -1.32 11.28
C ALA A 6 32.85 -1.78 10.83
N PHE A 7 32.31 -1.15 9.81
CA PHE A 7 31.20 -1.70 9.06
C PHE A 7 31.62 -3.04 8.48
N VAL A 8 31.13 -4.13 9.07
CA VAL A 8 31.16 -5.43 8.44
C VAL A 8 30.10 -5.38 7.29
N LEU A 9 30.52 -4.79 6.21
CA LEU A 9 29.90 -5.05 4.91
C LEU A 9 30.27 -6.49 4.54
N GLY A 10 29.44 -7.44 5.01
CA GLY A 10 29.43 -8.77 4.43
C GLY A 10 29.24 -8.60 2.93
N CYS A 11 30.20 -9.11 2.16
CA CYS A 11 30.06 -9.32 0.72
C CYS A 11 28.86 -10.27 0.46
N LEU A 12 27.66 -9.77 0.56
CA LEU A 12 26.53 -10.29 -0.18
C LEU A 12 26.81 -9.87 -1.62
N ALA A 13 27.07 -10.86 -2.49
CA ALA A 13 27.14 -10.66 -3.91
C ALA A 13 25.97 -9.73 -4.29
N SER A 14 26.28 -8.53 -4.74
CA SER A 14 25.30 -7.57 -5.23
C SER A 14 24.60 -8.20 -6.44
N LYS A 15 23.50 -8.94 -6.19
CA LYS A 15 22.48 -9.02 -7.22
C LYS A 15 22.19 -7.57 -7.55
N SER A 16 22.30 -7.21 -8.82
CA SER A 16 21.91 -5.89 -9.29
C SER A 16 20.50 -5.62 -8.78
N LEU A 17 20.33 -4.60 -7.97
CA LEU A 17 19.08 -4.22 -7.30
C LEU A 17 17.98 -3.76 -8.30
N GLY A 18 17.97 -4.29 -9.53
CA GLY A 18 17.21 -3.64 -10.58
C GLY A 18 16.25 -4.48 -11.40
N ASP A 19 16.56 -5.69 -11.77
CA ASP A 19 15.92 -6.22 -12.98
C ASP A 19 14.99 -7.42 -12.84
N ASP A 20 14.91 -8.09 -11.67
CA ASP A 20 14.21 -9.37 -11.54
C ASP A 20 13.17 -9.46 -10.41
N ILE A 21 12.60 -8.33 -9.95
CA ILE A 21 11.52 -8.41 -8.97
C ILE A 21 10.24 -8.79 -9.70
N PRO A 22 9.59 -9.93 -9.35
CA PRO A 22 8.32 -10.30 -9.95
C PRO A 22 7.28 -9.20 -9.76
N MET A 23 6.66 -8.80 -10.86
CA MET A 23 5.56 -7.82 -10.85
C MET A 23 4.22 -8.56 -10.86
N PRO A 24 3.16 -7.97 -10.29
CA PRO A 24 1.82 -8.55 -10.38
C PRO A 24 1.38 -8.74 -11.83
N ARG A 25 0.50 -9.72 -12.06
CA ARG A 25 -0.11 -9.89 -13.38
C ARG A 25 -0.77 -8.59 -13.83
N PHE A 26 -0.60 -8.24 -15.10
CA PHE A 26 -1.18 -7.04 -15.68
C PHE A 26 -1.81 -7.37 -17.04
N SER A 27 -3.03 -6.89 -17.28
CA SER A 27 -3.73 -6.98 -18.56
C SER A 27 -4.52 -5.72 -18.81
N TRP A 28 -4.69 -5.39 -20.08
CA TRP A 28 -5.62 -4.37 -20.55
C TRP A 28 -6.96 -4.95 -21.01
N ASP A 29 -7.20 -6.26 -20.82
CA ASP A 29 -8.47 -6.87 -21.21
C ASP A 29 -9.68 -6.20 -20.53
N SER A 30 -9.47 -5.78 -19.29
CA SER A 30 -10.44 -5.02 -18.49
C SER A 30 -9.73 -3.97 -17.64
N LEU A 31 -10.46 -3.29 -16.77
CA LEU A 31 -9.86 -2.32 -15.84
C LEU A 31 -8.87 -3.01 -14.89
N PRO A 32 -7.59 -2.61 -14.87
CA PRO A 32 -6.63 -3.22 -13.97
C PRO A 32 -6.91 -2.81 -12.51
N VAL A 33 -7.40 -3.76 -11.73
CA VAL A 33 -7.88 -3.51 -10.37
C VAL A 33 -7.11 -4.27 -9.31
N ILE A 34 -7.05 -3.68 -8.13
CA ILE A 34 -6.51 -4.28 -6.92
C ILE A 34 -7.53 -4.21 -5.79
N PHE A 35 -7.35 -5.08 -4.81
CA PHE A 35 -8.05 -5.02 -3.54
C PHE A 35 -7.11 -4.52 -2.43
N HIS A 36 -7.60 -3.65 -1.56
CA HIS A 36 -6.86 -3.17 -0.39
C HIS A 36 -7.84 -2.84 0.73
N SER A 37 -8.03 -3.76 1.66
CA SER A 37 -8.94 -3.61 2.80
C SER A 37 -8.68 -4.70 3.85
N SER A 38 -9.53 -4.76 4.87
CA SER A 38 -9.58 -5.82 5.87
C SER A 38 -11.02 -6.22 6.17
N ASN A 39 -11.22 -7.48 6.51
CA ASN A 39 -12.46 -7.93 7.11
C ASN A 39 -12.38 -7.77 8.64
N THR A 40 -13.10 -6.79 9.17
CA THR A 40 -13.16 -6.51 10.60
C THR A 40 -14.39 -7.12 11.28
N THR A 41 -15.28 -7.78 10.49
CA THR A 41 -16.60 -8.24 10.98
C THR A 41 -16.56 -9.63 11.60
N ALA A 42 -15.49 -10.41 11.38
CA ALA A 42 -15.33 -11.74 11.96
C ALA A 42 -14.11 -11.76 12.89
N PRO A 43 -14.14 -12.52 13.99
CA PRO A 43 -13.03 -12.59 14.95
C PRO A 43 -11.69 -12.99 14.33
N THR A 44 -11.71 -13.81 13.28
CA THR A 44 -10.51 -14.23 12.53
C THR A 44 -10.30 -13.41 11.27
N GLY A 45 -11.25 -12.56 10.90
CA GLY A 45 -11.24 -11.84 9.62
C GLY A 45 -11.37 -12.73 8.39
N MET A 46 -11.66 -14.00 8.56
CA MET A 46 -11.76 -14.94 7.43
C MET A 46 -12.92 -14.56 6.52
N TYR A 47 -12.63 -14.53 5.24
CA TYR A 47 -13.62 -14.36 4.19
C TYR A 47 -14.31 -15.71 3.91
N ASN A 48 -15.59 -15.64 3.56
CA ASN A 48 -16.29 -16.83 3.09
C ASN A 48 -15.76 -17.27 1.70
N PRO A 49 -16.06 -18.51 1.24
CA PRO A 49 -15.53 -19.00 -0.03
C PRO A 49 -15.85 -18.11 -1.24
N ALA A 50 -17.05 -17.53 -1.32
CA ALA A 50 -17.44 -16.65 -2.43
C ALA A 50 -16.63 -15.34 -2.43
N ALA A 51 -16.37 -14.78 -1.26
CA ALA A 51 -15.52 -13.62 -1.10
C ALA A 51 -14.05 -13.91 -1.47
N LEU A 52 -13.53 -15.08 -1.11
CA LEU A 52 -12.19 -15.53 -1.54
C LEU A 52 -12.09 -15.70 -3.06
N GLU A 53 -13.14 -16.21 -3.72
CA GLU A 53 -13.20 -16.27 -5.19
C GLU A 53 -13.16 -14.87 -5.83
N ILE A 54 -13.80 -13.88 -5.21
CA ILE A 54 -13.72 -12.49 -5.67
C ILE A 54 -12.30 -11.93 -5.45
N LEU A 55 -11.71 -12.15 -4.27
CA LEU A 55 -10.34 -11.72 -3.98
C LEU A 55 -9.33 -12.29 -4.99
N ALA A 56 -9.49 -13.56 -5.35
CA ALA A 56 -8.59 -14.21 -6.32
C ALA A 56 -8.67 -13.64 -7.74
N LYS A 57 -9.70 -12.86 -8.08
CA LYS A 57 -9.80 -12.18 -9.38
C LYS A 57 -8.86 -10.96 -9.47
N TYR A 58 -8.52 -10.34 -8.35
CA TYR A 58 -7.64 -9.19 -8.33
C TYR A 58 -6.19 -9.56 -8.68
N ALA A 59 -5.46 -8.63 -9.30
CA ALA A 59 -4.03 -8.82 -9.55
C ALA A 59 -3.21 -8.76 -8.26
N VAL A 60 -3.64 -7.89 -7.35
CA VAL A 60 -3.04 -7.67 -6.02
C VAL A 60 -4.13 -7.62 -4.98
N VAL A 61 -3.87 -8.25 -3.84
CA VAL A 61 -4.70 -8.21 -2.64
C VAL A 61 -3.83 -7.71 -1.49
N THR A 62 -4.03 -6.49 -1.06
CA THR A 62 -3.41 -5.93 0.15
C THR A 62 -4.35 -6.08 1.33
N ILE A 63 -3.90 -6.75 2.38
CA ILE A 63 -4.68 -7.02 3.60
C ILE A 63 -4.20 -6.08 4.69
N GLU A 64 -5.15 -5.30 5.22
CA GLU A 64 -4.92 -4.25 6.20
C GLU A 64 -4.72 -4.80 7.63
N LYS A 65 -4.08 -3.98 8.47
CA LYS A 65 -3.76 -4.20 9.90
C LYS A 65 -4.94 -4.54 10.82
N TYR A 66 -6.16 -4.37 10.34
CA TYR A 66 -7.37 -4.62 11.14
C TYR A 66 -8.03 -5.97 10.84
N GLN A 67 -7.35 -6.84 10.13
CA GLN A 67 -7.86 -8.14 9.75
C GLN A 67 -8.23 -8.99 10.97
N GLY A 68 -9.52 -9.31 11.12
CA GLY A 68 -10.04 -10.07 12.26
C GLY A 68 -10.20 -9.31 13.58
N ASN A 69 -10.01 -8.00 13.57
CA ASN A 69 -10.11 -7.16 14.77
C ASN A 69 -11.41 -6.35 14.80
N GLU A 70 -12.53 -6.99 15.09
CA GLU A 70 -13.86 -6.35 15.20
C GLU A 70 -13.88 -5.17 16.19
N GLY A 71 -13.00 -5.18 17.15
CA GLY A 71 -12.91 -4.19 18.21
C GLY A 71 -11.95 -3.03 17.98
N PHE A 72 -11.22 -2.97 16.87
CA PHE A 72 -10.14 -1.99 16.70
C PHE A 72 -10.57 -0.62 16.15
N PHE A 73 -11.82 -0.45 15.66
CA PHE A 73 -12.38 0.82 15.19
C PHE A 73 -13.47 1.35 16.10
N PRO A 74 -13.62 2.59 16.21
CA PRO A 74 -12.88 3.76 16.73
C PRO A 74 -12.96 3.90 18.24
N HIS A 75 -13.29 2.83 18.99
CA HIS A 75 -13.63 2.90 20.41
C HIS A 75 -12.58 2.32 21.35
N HIS A 76 -11.49 1.75 20.84
CA HIS A 76 -10.45 1.18 21.68
C HIS A 76 -9.38 2.21 22.07
N LYS A 77 -9.78 3.14 22.91
CA LYS A 77 -8.85 3.93 23.74
C LYS A 77 -8.05 3.05 24.73
N GLU A 78 -8.30 1.74 24.73
CA GLU A 78 -7.80 0.84 25.76
C GLU A 78 -6.65 -0.06 25.33
N ILE A 79 -6.39 -0.21 24.03
CA ILE A 79 -5.15 -0.87 23.57
C ILE A 79 -4.05 0.19 23.49
N ASN A 80 -3.62 0.61 24.66
CA ASN A 80 -2.43 1.42 24.83
C ASN A 80 -1.24 0.48 24.89
N MET A 81 -0.19 0.74 24.09
CA MET A 81 1.07 -0.02 24.13
C MET A 81 1.64 -0.12 25.57
N LYS A 82 1.34 0.84 26.42
CA LYS A 82 1.67 0.80 27.85
C LYS A 82 1.02 -0.40 28.56
N ASN A 83 -0.20 -0.77 28.17
CA ASN A 83 -0.88 -1.94 28.73
C ASN A 83 -0.27 -3.26 28.22
N CYS A 84 0.39 -3.24 27.03
CA CYS A 84 1.11 -4.39 26.52
C CYS A 84 2.46 -4.61 27.20
N GLN A 85 3.05 -3.58 27.80
CA GLN A 85 4.33 -3.69 28.57
C GLN A 85 4.17 -4.40 29.91
N ASP A 86 3.01 -4.20 30.55
CA ASP A 86 2.75 -4.69 31.89
C ASP A 86 2.02 -6.05 31.91
N ASN A 87 1.63 -6.60 30.76
CA ASN A 87 0.85 -7.82 30.67
C ASN A 87 1.65 -8.92 29.97
N GLU A 88 1.94 -9.99 30.72
CA GLU A 88 2.49 -11.23 30.16
C GLU A 88 1.49 -11.92 29.20
N ASP A 89 0.20 -11.51 29.22
CA ASP A 89 -0.84 -12.03 28.36
C ASP A 89 -1.02 -11.14 27.13
N VAL A 90 -0.23 -11.41 26.09
CA VAL A 90 -0.30 -10.76 24.79
C VAL A 90 -1.67 -10.90 24.08
N SER A 91 -2.54 -11.81 24.55
CA SER A 91 -3.90 -11.95 24.00
C SER A 91 -4.76 -10.72 24.24
N GLN A 92 -4.45 -9.95 25.30
CA GLN A 92 -5.14 -8.69 25.61
C GLN A 92 -4.63 -7.50 24.79
N CYS A 93 -3.53 -7.68 24.08
CA CYS A 93 -2.94 -6.67 23.19
C CYS A 93 -3.47 -6.74 21.77
N GLY A 94 -4.36 -7.68 21.46
CA GLY A 94 -4.89 -7.86 20.11
C GLY A 94 -3.86 -8.43 19.12
N CYS A 95 -2.90 -9.22 19.62
CA CYS A 95 -1.93 -9.96 18.79
C CYS A 95 -2.65 -11.09 18.02
N CYS A 96 -2.24 -11.57 16.94
CA CYS A 96 -1.20 -11.12 16.01
C CYS A 96 -1.86 -11.11 14.65
N VAL A 97 -2.05 -9.94 14.13
CA VAL A 97 -2.80 -9.77 12.85
C VAL A 97 -2.14 -10.51 11.69
N GLU A 98 -0.82 -10.75 11.80
CA GLU A 98 -0.06 -11.48 10.77
C GLU A 98 -0.61 -12.88 10.52
N ASP A 99 -1.12 -13.58 11.56
CA ASP A 99 -1.71 -14.91 11.38
C ASP A 99 -3.03 -14.83 10.61
N ASN A 100 -3.85 -13.84 10.91
CA ASN A 100 -5.10 -13.61 10.19
C ASN A 100 -4.84 -13.21 8.73
N ILE A 101 -3.85 -12.36 8.48
CA ILE A 101 -3.42 -11.97 7.12
C ILE A 101 -2.97 -13.21 6.36
N GLU A 102 -2.15 -14.06 6.97
CA GLU A 102 -1.63 -15.28 6.35
C GLU A 102 -2.76 -16.27 6.01
N GLU A 103 -3.75 -16.45 6.88
CA GLU A 103 -4.88 -17.35 6.59
C GLU A 103 -5.72 -16.89 5.39
N VAL A 104 -5.96 -15.58 5.26
CA VAL A 104 -6.62 -15.03 4.06
C VAL A 104 -5.75 -15.25 2.82
N ALA A 105 -4.45 -14.99 2.93
CA ALA A 105 -3.51 -15.22 1.83
C ALA A 105 -3.50 -16.67 1.35
N LYS A 106 -3.50 -17.64 2.27
CA LYS A 106 -3.64 -19.07 1.96
C LYS A 106 -4.92 -19.35 1.16
N GLY A 107 -6.05 -18.77 1.60
CA GLY A 107 -7.33 -18.93 0.91
C GLY A 107 -7.29 -18.38 -0.52
N VAL A 108 -6.74 -17.19 -0.72
CA VAL A 108 -6.59 -16.57 -2.05
C VAL A 108 -5.66 -17.39 -2.93
N LYS A 109 -4.47 -17.75 -2.43
CA LYS A 109 -3.46 -18.53 -3.18
C LYS A 109 -3.93 -19.96 -3.53
N ALA A 110 -4.82 -20.53 -2.74
CA ALA A 110 -5.42 -21.85 -3.05
C ALA A 110 -6.35 -21.79 -4.28
N ILE A 111 -6.95 -20.63 -4.57
CA ILE A 111 -7.83 -20.41 -5.72
C ILE A 111 -7.00 -19.96 -6.93
N ASP A 112 -6.18 -18.92 -6.75
CA ASP A 112 -5.29 -18.42 -7.79
C ASP A 112 -3.89 -18.09 -7.23
N PRO A 113 -2.90 -18.97 -7.42
CA PRO A 113 -1.54 -18.76 -6.93
C PRO A 113 -0.81 -17.58 -7.60
N THR A 114 -1.34 -17.04 -8.71
CA THR A 114 -0.76 -15.90 -9.42
C THR A 114 -1.20 -14.55 -8.86
N THR A 115 -2.26 -14.49 -8.05
CA THR A 115 -2.65 -13.29 -7.32
C THR A 115 -1.56 -12.95 -6.30
N MET A 116 -0.97 -11.77 -6.38
CA MET A 116 -0.02 -11.33 -5.35
C MET A 116 -0.76 -10.85 -4.10
N VAL A 117 -0.30 -11.31 -2.94
CA VAL A 117 -0.87 -10.92 -1.64
C VAL A 117 0.16 -10.11 -0.85
N PHE A 118 -0.23 -8.93 -0.41
CA PHE A 118 0.60 -8.02 0.34
C PHE A 118 0.03 -7.80 1.74
N ALA A 119 0.93 -7.72 2.71
CA ALA A 119 0.57 -7.32 4.06
C ALA A 119 0.76 -5.81 4.23
N TYR A 120 -0.25 -5.13 4.75
CA TYR A 120 -0.09 -3.72 5.13
C TYR A 120 0.77 -3.61 6.39
N ILE A 121 1.73 -2.71 6.39
CA ILE A 121 2.52 -2.29 7.56
C ILE A 121 2.68 -0.77 7.52
N HIS A 122 2.80 -0.14 8.68
CA HIS A 122 3.06 1.30 8.75
C HIS A 122 4.52 1.57 9.10
N SER A 123 5.23 2.25 8.21
CA SER A 123 6.67 2.50 8.37
C SER A 123 7.02 3.59 9.38
N GLU A 124 6.04 4.29 9.94
CA GLU A 124 6.23 5.35 10.91
C GLU A 124 5.69 4.96 12.29
N LYS A 125 4.55 4.26 12.33
CA LYS A 125 3.80 3.93 13.55
C LYS A 125 3.91 2.45 13.88
N ALA A 126 4.27 2.16 15.13
CA ALA A 126 4.27 0.79 15.64
C ALA A 126 2.85 0.43 16.13
N TYR A 127 2.05 -0.16 15.25
CA TYR A 127 0.71 -0.64 15.63
C TYR A 127 0.81 -1.87 16.52
N PRO A 128 0.14 -1.90 17.69
CA PRO A 128 0.28 -2.97 18.69
C PRO A 128 -0.22 -4.35 18.22
N VAL A 129 -0.89 -4.41 17.08
CA VAL A 129 -1.40 -5.65 16.49
C VAL A 129 -0.32 -6.49 15.82
N TYR A 130 0.88 -5.96 15.59
CA TYR A 130 2.02 -6.65 15.00
C TYR A 130 3.02 -7.13 16.03
N ARG A 131 3.64 -8.28 15.79
CA ARG A 131 4.66 -8.88 16.69
C ARG A 131 5.86 -7.97 16.89
N GLY A 132 6.38 -7.37 15.82
CA GLY A 132 7.53 -6.46 15.92
C GLY A 132 7.21 -5.23 16.74
N SER A 133 6.01 -4.70 16.67
CA SER A 133 5.57 -3.59 17.52
C SER A 133 5.49 -3.99 18.99
N GLN A 134 5.08 -5.23 19.28
CA GLN A 134 5.06 -5.75 20.65
C GLN A 134 6.44 -6.03 21.18
N GLU A 135 7.37 -6.50 20.35
CA GLU A 135 8.77 -6.60 20.73
C GLU A 135 9.40 -5.22 20.98
N LEU A 136 9.15 -4.24 20.10
CA LEU A 136 9.59 -2.85 20.31
C LEU A 136 9.09 -2.29 21.65
N ALA A 137 7.86 -2.65 22.06
CA ALA A 137 7.28 -2.21 23.34
C ALA A 137 8.10 -2.63 24.57
N LYS A 138 8.84 -3.74 24.47
CA LYS A 138 9.73 -4.23 25.55
C LYS A 138 11.08 -3.48 25.61
N HIS A 139 11.37 -2.62 24.62
CA HIS A 139 12.59 -1.87 24.45
C HIS A 139 12.36 -0.36 24.42
N PRO A 140 12.00 0.28 25.57
CA PRO A 140 11.67 1.72 25.58
C PRO A 140 12.84 2.65 25.24
N ASP A 141 14.06 2.15 25.25
CA ASP A 141 15.27 2.82 24.78
C ASP A 141 15.33 2.96 23.23
N LEU A 142 14.58 2.12 22.50
CA LEU A 142 14.47 2.13 21.05
C LEU A 142 13.27 2.94 20.51
N TRP A 143 12.51 3.60 21.37
CA TRP A 143 11.37 4.43 20.97
C TRP A 143 11.86 5.79 20.51
N LEU A 144 11.22 6.32 19.46
CA LEU A 144 11.54 7.64 18.95
C LEU A 144 11.33 8.72 20.02
N ARG A 145 12.32 9.58 20.21
CA ARG A 145 12.31 10.66 21.20
C ARG A 145 12.62 11.99 20.56
N ASP A 146 12.05 13.06 21.14
CA ASP A 146 12.40 14.44 20.79
C ASP A 146 13.78 14.82 21.33
N ALA A 147 14.25 16.03 21.01
CA ALA A 147 15.53 16.56 21.45
C ALA A 147 15.65 16.71 22.99
N LYS A 148 14.55 16.63 23.72
CA LYS A 148 14.51 16.69 25.19
C LYS A 148 14.42 15.30 25.84
N GLY A 149 14.35 14.24 25.02
CA GLY A 149 14.22 12.87 25.47
C GLY A 149 12.79 12.39 25.74
N HIS A 150 11.77 13.18 25.43
CA HIS A 150 10.37 12.73 25.55
C HIS A 150 10.04 11.81 24.38
N ILE A 151 9.23 10.77 24.64
CA ILE A 151 8.76 9.84 23.60
C ILE A 151 7.84 10.61 22.65
N ILE A 152 8.05 10.43 21.36
CA ILE A 152 7.18 10.97 20.30
C ILE A 152 6.06 9.98 20.04
N HIS A 153 4.83 10.45 20.20
CA HIS A 153 3.60 9.73 19.87
C HIS A 153 2.93 10.36 18.66
N GLU A 154 2.09 9.60 17.97
CA GLU A 154 1.34 10.14 16.82
C GLU A 154 0.41 11.28 17.23
N ASN A 155 -0.27 11.11 18.37
CA ASN A 155 -1.27 12.04 18.88
C ASN A 155 -0.99 12.36 20.36
N SER A 156 -1.65 13.40 20.87
CA SER A 156 -1.68 13.73 22.29
C SER A 156 -2.21 12.60 23.20
N ASP A 157 -2.82 11.57 22.62
CA ASP A 157 -3.46 10.46 23.34
C ASP A 157 -2.50 9.30 23.64
N GLU A 158 -1.20 9.44 23.32
CA GLU A 158 -0.16 8.43 23.55
C GLU A 158 -0.47 7.03 22.93
N THR A 159 -1.28 7.00 21.87
CA THR A 159 -1.89 5.76 21.37
C THR A 159 -0.88 4.86 20.65
N TYR A 160 0.09 5.43 19.93
CA TYR A 160 1.07 4.67 19.15
C TYR A 160 2.47 5.20 19.36
N MET A 161 3.41 4.27 19.59
CA MET A 161 4.84 4.56 19.50
C MET A 161 5.23 4.75 18.04
N MET A 162 6.32 5.48 17.86
CA MET A 162 6.92 5.69 16.55
C MET A 162 8.23 4.92 16.46
N TRP A 163 8.48 4.29 15.29
CA TRP A 163 9.77 3.66 15.01
C TRP A 163 10.87 4.72 15.03
N ASP A 164 11.93 4.49 15.81
CA ASP A 164 13.13 5.34 15.74
C ASP A 164 14.07 4.83 14.65
N HIS A 165 13.84 5.27 13.41
CA HIS A 165 14.71 4.89 12.30
C HIS A 165 16.13 5.44 12.40
N ALA A 166 16.45 6.34 13.33
CA ALA A 166 17.84 6.72 13.62
C ALA A 166 18.59 5.61 14.39
N GLN A 167 17.86 4.60 14.88
CA GLN A 167 18.38 3.39 15.52
C GLN A 167 18.04 2.18 14.65
N ILE A 168 19.06 1.51 14.13
CA ILE A 168 18.88 0.38 13.20
C ILE A 168 18.10 -0.77 13.85
N GLU A 169 18.29 -0.99 15.15
CA GLU A 169 17.63 -2.02 15.93
C GLU A 169 16.11 -1.82 15.98
N SER A 170 15.63 -0.57 16.10
CA SER A 170 14.20 -0.24 16.03
C SER A 170 13.62 -0.59 14.66
N SER A 171 14.35 -0.22 13.60
CA SER A 171 13.95 -0.51 12.22
C SER A 171 13.94 -2.00 11.91
N GLN A 172 14.77 -2.79 12.59
CA GLN A 172 14.88 -4.23 12.37
C GLN A 172 13.57 -4.95 12.72
N PHE A 173 12.87 -4.55 13.78
CA PHE A 173 11.57 -5.13 14.13
C PHE A 173 10.54 -4.94 13.02
N LEU A 174 10.48 -3.75 12.40
CA LEU A 174 9.61 -3.48 11.26
C LEU A 174 9.95 -4.35 10.05
N LEU A 175 11.25 -4.48 9.75
CA LEU A 175 11.74 -5.29 8.63
C LEU A 175 11.44 -6.76 8.84
N ASP A 176 11.63 -7.25 10.08
CA ASP A 176 11.41 -8.65 10.44
C ASP A 176 9.92 -9.02 10.40
N ASP A 177 8.99 -8.11 10.76
CA ASP A 177 7.57 -8.35 10.59
C ASP A 177 7.22 -8.70 9.14
N CYS A 178 7.68 -7.88 8.19
CA CYS A 178 7.42 -8.14 6.78
C CYS A 178 8.13 -9.41 6.29
N ARG A 179 9.42 -9.57 6.60
CA ARG A 179 10.21 -10.75 6.20
C ARG A 179 9.62 -12.05 6.71
N ASN A 180 9.21 -12.07 7.97
CA ASN A 180 8.63 -13.27 8.59
C ASN A 180 7.32 -13.68 7.90
N MET A 181 6.46 -12.71 7.53
CA MET A 181 5.23 -13.00 6.78
C MET A 181 5.56 -13.58 5.40
N VAL A 182 6.49 -12.98 4.66
CA VAL A 182 6.91 -13.46 3.33
C VAL A 182 7.57 -14.84 3.40
N GLN A 183 8.43 -15.09 4.38
CA GLN A 183 9.10 -16.38 4.55
C GLN A 183 8.16 -17.55 4.83
N ARG A 184 6.94 -17.29 5.35
CA ARG A 184 5.91 -18.30 5.50
C ARG A 184 5.29 -18.76 4.17
N GLY A 185 5.52 -18.00 3.07
CA GLY A 185 5.29 -18.45 1.70
C GLY A 185 3.93 -18.14 1.09
N TYR A 186 3.06 -17.40 1.78
CA TYR A 186 1.76 -17.00 1.25
C TYR A 186 1.64 -15.49 0.98
N ILE A 187 2.48 -14.68 1.62
CA ILE A 187 2.61 -13.25 1.39
C ILE A 187 3.76 -13.02 0.42
N ASP A 188 3.57 -12.22 -0.61
CA ASP A 188 4.59 -11.93 -1.62
C ASP A 188 5.42 -10.70 -1.25
N SER A 189 4.80 -9.69 -0.62
CA SER A 189 5.46 -8.43 -0.27
C SER A 189 4.65 -7.64 0.77
N CYS A 190 5.11 -6.41 1.06
CA CYS A 190 4.43 -5.50 1.98
C CYS A 190 4.03 -4.19 1.31
N HIS A 191 2.91 -3.65 1.79
CA HIS A 191 2.49 -2.27 1.54
C HIS A 191 2.87 -1.43 2.76
N LEU A 192 3.81 -0.50 2.57
CA LEU A 192 4.31 0.39 3.62
C LEU A 192 3.58 1.72 3.59
N ASP A 193 2.74 2.00 4.56
CA ASP A 193 2.17 3.34 4.71
C ASP A 193 3.17 4.29 5.40
N GLY A 194 3.06 5.58 5.13
CA GLY A 194 3.88 6.60 5.76
C GLY A 194 5.36 6.58 5.38
N CYS A 195 5.76 5.89 4.31
CA CYS A 195 7.17 5.67 3.97
C CYS A 195 7.97 6.96 3.69
N THR A 196 7.35 8.04 3.22
CA THR A 196 8.04 9.34 3.04
C THR A 196 7.88 10.28 4.23
N LYS A 197 7.14 9.88 5.26
CA LYS A 197 6.91 10.73 6.43
C LYS A 197 8.07 10.64 7.41
N ILE A 198 8.34 11.77 8.06
CA ILE A 198 9.24 11.89 9.21
C ILE A 198 8.43 12.59 10.31
N PRO A 199 8.34 12.04 11.51
CA PRO A 199 7.62 12.66 12.62
C PRO A 199 8.15 14.08 12.90
N HIS A 200 7.24 14.99 13.28
CA HIS A 200 7.55 16.43 13.33
C HIS A 200 8.75 16.77 14.21
N ASP A 201 8.82 16.18 15.39
CA ASP A 201 9.80 16.51 16.44
C ASP A 201 11.05 15.59 16.42
N THR A 202 11.26 14.85 15.31
CA THR A 202 12.46 14.03 15.12
C THR A 202 13.72 14.90 15.15
N PRO A 203 14.68 14.61 16.04
CA PRO A 203 15.85 15.46 16.24
C PRO A 203 16.78 15.54 15.04
N ASP A 204 17.09 14.41 14.44
CA ASP A 204 17.99 14.28 13.28
C ASP A 204 17.19 13.67 12.11
N LYS A 205 16.49 14.54 11.37
CA LYS A 205 15.63 14.13 10.28
C LYS A 205 16.40 13.51 9.11
N ASP A 206 17.62 13.99 8.87
CA ASP A 206 18.45 13.50 7.77
C ASP A 206 18.91 12.07 8.05
N LYS A 207 19.44 11.81 9.24
CA LYS A 207 19.83 10.48 9.67
C LYS A 207 18.64 9.52 9.74
N TYR A 208 17.51 9.99 10.29
CA TYR A 208 16.27 9.22 10.35
C TYR A 208 15.83 8.77 8.94
N TRP A 209 15.82 9.71 7.98
CA TRP A 209 15.47 9.41 6.60
C TRP A 209 16.46 8.47 5.92
N GLU A 210 17.76 8.70 6.10
CA GLU A 210 18.81 7.86 5.51
C GLU A 210 18.64 6.38 5.91
N ILE A 211 18.48 6.13 7.20
CA ILE A 211 18.32 4.76 7.71
C ILE A 211 16.97 4.18 7.31
N LYS A 212 15.88 4.95 7.43
CA LYS A 212 14.55 4.52 6.98
C LYS A 212 14.56 4.11 5.51
N ASN A 213 15.17 4.91 4.65
CA ASN A 213 15.29 4.58 3.23
C ASN A 213 16.10 3.31 3.01
N ALA A 214 17.23 3.15 3.70
CA ALA A 214 18.04 1.94 3.61
C ALA A 214 17.28 0.68 4.04
N VAL A 215 16.48 0.75 5.11
CA VAL A 215 15.62 -0.34 5.57
C VAL A 215 14.55 -0.69 4.54
N MET A 216 13.92 0.30 3.91
CA MET A 216 12.94 0.06 2.85
C MET A 216 13.57 -0.62 1.61
N LEU A 217 14.78 -0.24 1.23
CA LEU A 217 15.51 -0.87 0.13
C LEU A 217 15.93 -2.30 0.47
N ASP A 218 16.37 -2.55 1.70
CA ASP A 218 16.67 -3.90 2.20
C ASP A 218 15.41 -4.77 2.24
N MET A 219 14.28 -4.19 2.66
CA MET A 219 12.98 -4.86 2.57
C MET A 219 12.67 -5.22 1.12
N GLN A 220 12.77 -4.29 0.18
CA GLN A 220 12.54 -4.55 -1.24
C GLN A 220 13.42 -5.70 -1.77
N ALA A 221 14.68 -5.75 -1.38
CA ALA A 221 15.63 -6.79 -1.82
C ALA A 221 15.31 -8.20 -1.28
N SER A 222 14.50 -8.29 -0.23
CA SER A 222 14.14 -9.55 0.45
C SER A 222 12.72 -10.04 0.16
N MET A 223 11.94 -9.32 -0.65
CA MET A 223 10.55 -9.69 -0.97
C MET A 223 10.44 -10.48 -2.28
N ASN A 224 9.31 -11.18 -2.45
CA ASN A 224 8.94 -11.90 -3.66
C ASN A 224 8.11 -11.03 -4.64
N GLY A 225 7.95 -9.76 -4.36
CA GLY A 225 7.22 -8.78 -5.15
C GLY A 225 7.65 -7.34 -4.84
N PRO A 226 7.08 -6.34 -5.51
CA PRO A 226 7.43 -4.95 -5.24
C PRO A 226 6.94 -4.53 -3.85
N VAL A 227 7.78 -3.83 -3.09
CA VAL A 227 7.33 -3.14 -1.87
C VAL A 227 6.58 -1.89 -2.29
N ILE A 228 5.31 -1.79 -1.90
CA ILE A 228 4.47 -0.63 -2.20
C ILE A 228 4.70 0.44 -1.15
N CYS A 229 5.05 1.62 -1.60
CA CYS A 229 5.22 2.79 -0.74
C CYS A 229 3.96 3.65 -0.76
N GLY A 230 3.23 3.74 0.34
CA GLY A 230 2.12 4.68 0.56
C GLY A 230 2.62 6.13 0.70
N ALA A 231 3.23 6.66 -0.36
CA ALA A 231 3.93 7.94 -0.39
C ALA A 231 3.13 9.06 -1.05
N ASN A 232 1.81 8.97 -1.07
CA ASN A 232 0.94 9.92 -1.79
C ASN A 232 1.32 10.07 -3.30
N GLY A 233 1.73 8.98 -3.93
CA GLY A 233 2.10 8.91 -5.34
C GLY A 233 3.54 9.29 -5.66
N HIS A 234 4.33 9.75 -4.68
CA HIS A 234 5.74 10.05 -4.90
C HIS A 234 6.56 8.76 -5.08
N ILE A 235 7.50 8.82 -6.00
CA ILE A 235 8.44 7.72 -6.22
C ILE A 235 9.57 7.82 -5.20
N VAL A 236 9.78 6.75 -4.44
CA VAL A 236 10.96 6.61 -3.58
C VAL A 236 12.05 5.92 -4.40
N PRO A 237 13.23 6.55 -4.59
CA PRO A 237 14.29 5.95 -5.40
C PRO A 237 14.67 4.54 -4.93
N GLY A 238 14.66 3.60 -5.88
CA GLY A 238 14.98 2.19 -5.63
C GLY A 238 13.78 1.31 -5.24
N LEU A 239 12.65 1.86 -4.81
CA LEU A 239 11.41 1.10 -4.66
C LEU A 239 10.72 0.90 -6.00
N LYS A 240 10.01 -0.20 -6.15
CA LYS A 240 9.38 -0.62 -7.41
C LYS A 240 7.88 -0.34 -7.47
N ALA A 241 7.28 0.16 -6.39
CA ALA A 241 5.87 0.50 -6.36
C ALA A 241 5.58 1.72 -5.47
N THR A 242 4.56 2.48 -5.83
CA THR A 242 4.01 3.59 -5.04
C THR A 242 2.49 3.57 -5.04
N ALA A 243 1.89 4.17 -4.02
CA ALA A 243 0.44 4.32 -3.94
C ALA A 243 0.05 5.78 -3.70
N LEU A 244 -1.00 6.23 -4.39
CA LEU A 244 -1.66 7.50 -4.15
C LEU A 244 -3.00 7.24 -3.47
N GLN A 245 -3.05 7.53 -2.19
CA GLN A 245 -4.28 7.54 -1.42
C GLN A 245 -5.11 8.80 -1.78
N ASN A 246 -6.43 8.63 -1.82
CA ASN A 246 -7.35 9.73 -2.10
C ASN A 246 -7.20 10.33 -3.52
N TRP A 247 -7.00 9.52 -4.55
CA TRP A 247 -7.10 9.93 -5.95
C TRP A 247 -8.43 10.64 -6.19
N GLY A 248 -8.38 11.87 -6.71
CA GLY A 248 -9.57 12.66 -7.02
C GLY A 248 -10.40 13.15 -5.83
N LYS A 249 -9.90 13.05 -4.60
CA LYS A 249 -10.61 13.60 -3.43
C LYS A 249 -10.77 15.12 -3.52
N ASN A 250 -9.77 15.80 -4.03
CA ASN A 250 -9.83 17.20 -4.41
C ASN A 250 -9.67 17.23 -5.93
N PRO A 251 -10.49 17.94 -6.71
CA PRO A 251 -10.42 17.91 -8.17
C PRO A 251 -9.13 18.59 -8.66
N THR A 252 -8.05 17.83 -8.66
CA THR A 252 -6.70 18.23 -9.10
C THR A 252 -6.15 17.25 -10.12
N TRP A 253 -7.02 16.44 -10.77
CA TRP A 253 -6.60 15.36 -11.65
C TRP A 253 -5.62 15.80 -12.72
N SER A 254 -5.86 16.95 -13.38
CA SER A 254 -5.01 17.43 -14.46
C SER A 254 -3.67 17.98 -13.98
N THR A 255 -3.60 18.52 -12.75
CA THR A 255 -2.41 19.21 -12.23
C THR A 255 -1.57 18.34 -11.29
N ARG A 256 -2.13 17.26 -10.75
CA ARG A 256 -1.48 16.40 -9.77
C ARG A 256 -1.52 14.93 -10.18
N GLU A 257 -2.72 14.35 -10.22
CA GLU A 257 -2.89 12.89 -10.32
C GLU A 257 -2.38 12.34 -11.66
N ILE A 258 -2.79 12.94 -12.79
CA ILE A 258 -2.34 12.54 -14.12
C ILE A 258 -0.82 12.64 -14.26
N PRO A 259 -0.17 13.78 -13.95
CA PRO A 259 1.29 13.90 -13.99
C PRO A 259 2.02 12.89 -13.10
N MET A 260 1.55 12.65 -11.88
CA MET A 260 2.18 11.69 -10.96
C MET A 260 2.15 10.26 -11.50
N LEU A 261 1.01 9.83 -12.03
CA LEU A 261 0.91 8.51 -12.62
C LEU A 261 1.78 8.38 -13.87
N GLN A 262 1.81 9.41 -14.73
CA GLN A 262 2.68 9.43 -15.91
C GLN A 262 4.17 9.35 -15.52
N GLU A 263 4.57 10.04 -14.45
CA GLU A 263 5.93 9.95 -13.92
C GLU A 263 6.27 8.53 -13.48
N ALA A 264 5.38 7.87 -12.72
CA ALA A 264 5.57 6.49 -12.28
C ALA A 264 5.66 5.51 -13.46
N VAL A 265 4.78 5.66 -14.46
CA VAL A 265 4.79 4.85 -15.67
C VAL A 265 6.12 5.02 -16.44
N ASN A 266 6.59 6.26 -16.60
CA ASN A 266 7.85 6.55 -17.28
C ASN A 266 9.07 6.01 -16.52
N ALA A 267 8.98 5.93 -15.19
CA ALA A 267 10.01 5.35 -14.33
C ALA A 267 9.93 3.81 -14.24
N GLY A 268 8.92 3.17 -14.84
CA GLY A 268 8.70 1.72 -14.73
C GLY A 268 8.30 1.27 -13.31
N VAL A 269 7.68 2.16 -12.54
CA VAL A 269 7.23 1.93 -11.16
C VAL A 269 5.75 1.56 -11.16
N MET A 270 5.39 0.48 -10.48
CA MET A 270 4.00 0.11 -10.23
C MET A 270 3.27 1.24 -9.49
N PHE A 271 2.03 1.48 -9.86
CA PHE A 271 1.23 2.55 -9.24
C PHE A 271 -0.14 2.04 -8.80
N GLU A 272 -0.49 2.31 -7.57
CA GLU A 272 -1.83 2.11 -7.03
C GLU A 272 -2.57 3.44 -6.88
N ALA A 273 -3.68 3.62 -7.60
CA ALA A 273 -4.59 4.74 -7.44
C ALA A 273 -5.79 4.32 -6.56
N HIS A 274 -5.89 4.88 -5.36
CA HIS A 274 -7.02 4.61 -4.47
C HIS A 274 -8.12 5.65 -4.72
N ILE A 275 -9.20 5.21 -5.34
CA ILE A 275 -10.37 6.04 -5.66
C ILE A 275 -11.54 5.70 -4.75
N ALA A 276 -12.36 6.69 -4.45
CA ALA A 276 -13.68 6.42 -3.89
C ALA A 276 -14.60 6.02 -5.06
N CYS A 277 -15.17 4.82 -4.99
CA CYS A 277 -16.21 4.38 -5.90
C CYS A 277 -17.52 4.34 -5.14
N PRO A 278 -18.47 5.23 -5.44
CA PRO A 278 -19.81 5.10 -4.93
C PRO A 278 -20.50 3.85 -5.53
N GLU A 279 -21.60 3.44 -4.93
CA GLU A 279 -22.38 2.29 -5.37
C GLU A 279 -22.89 2.41 -6.83
N ASP A 280 -23.09 3.66 -7.31
CA ASP A 280 -23.45 3.92 -8.69
C ASP A 280 -22.22 4.10 -9.58
N PRO A 281 -21.89 3.12 -10.45
CA PRO A 281 -20.77 3.22 -11.37
C PRO A 281 -20.94 4.31 -12.43
N ASN A 282 -22.13 4.86 -12.59
CA ASN A 282 -22.43 5.97 -13.51
C ASN A 282 -22.28 7.34 -12.83
N ASP A 283 -21.95 7.37 -11.54
CA ASP A 283 -21.65 8.63 -10.87
C ASP A 283 -20.51 9.38 -11.57
N GLN A 284 -20.73 10.66 -11.84
CA GLN A 284 -19.78 11.47 -12.61
C GLN A 284 -18.40 11.56 -11.93
N HIS A 285 -18.35 11.53 -10.60
CA HIS A 285 -17.08 11.56 -9.87
C HIS A 285 -16.29 10.27 -10.09
N THR A 286 -16.95 9.11 -10.05
CA THR A 286 -16.34 7.81 -10.38
C THR A 286 -15.84 7.79 -11.83
N ILE A 287 -16.63 8.29 -12.77
CA ILE A 287 -16.23 8.41 -14.18
C ILE A 287 -15.00 9.32 -14.31
N ASN A 288 -14.97 10.46 -13.61
CA ASN A 288 -13.81 11.37 -13.62
C ASN A 288 -12.54 10.67 -13.10
N ASN A 289 -12.66 9.92 -11.99
CA ASN A 289 -11.54 9.17 -11.41
C ASN A 289 -11.00 8.12 -12.38
N ILE A 290 -11.88 7.31 -12.97
CA ILE A 290 -11.46 6.25 -13.89
C ILE A 290 -10.94 6.83 -15.20
N ALA A 291 -11.57 7.88 -15.73
CA ALA A 291 -11.12 8.52 -16.96
C ALA A 291 -9.73 9.14 -16.78
N SER A 292 -9.52 9.92 -15.71
CA SER A 292 -8.20 10.50 -15.42
C SER A 292 -7.12 9.43 -15.22
N PHE A 293 -7.47 8.32 -14.56
CA PHE A 293 -6.58 7.18 -14.42
C PHE A 293 -6.23 6.58 -15.78
N LEU A 294 -7.23 6.25 -16.62
CA LEU A 294 -7.02 5.64 -17.94
C LEU A 294 -6.24 6.54 -18.91
N ILE A 295 -6.34 7.86 -18.79
CA ILE A 295 -5.52 8.81 -19.56
C ILE A 295 -4.02 8.62 -19.24
N ALA A 296 -3.69 8.41 -17.98
CA ALA A 296 -2.30 8.36 -17.51
C ALA A 296 -1.72 6.94 -17.41
N ALA A 297 -2.58 5.93 -17.22
CA ALA A 297 -2.15 4.57 -16.88
C ALA A 297 -1.24 3.93 -17.95
N GLY A 298 -0.26 3.18 -17.47
CA GLY A 298 0.63 2.34 -18.24
C GLY A 298 0.67 0.92 -17.68
N PRO A 299 1.61 0.08 -18.11
CA PRO A 299 1.82 -1.22 -17.49
C PRO A 299 2.01 -1.08 -15.97
N TYR A 300 1.41 -2.02 -15.22
CA TYR A 300 1.46 -2.06 -13.75
C TYR A 300 0.82 -0.85 -13.04
N SER A 301 -0.09 -0.15 -13.72
CA SER A 301 -0.97 0.85 -13.09
C SER A 301 -2.28 0.18 -12.70
N TYR A 302 -2.66 0.31 -11.44
CA TYR A 302 -3.86 -0.32 -10.91
C TYR A 302 -4.73 0.70 -10.20
N VAL A 303 -6.04 0.46 -10.26
CA VAL A 303 -7.02 1.25 -9.52
C VAL A 303 -7.67 0.39 -8.44
N ARG A 304 -7.93 0.99 -7.31
CA ARG A 304 -8.67 0.41 -6.22
C ARG A 304 -9.93 1.22 -5.94
N CYS A 305 -11.07 0.55 -5.90
CA CYS A 305 -12.31 1.10 -5.38
C CYS A 305 -12.61 0.56 -3.97
N GLY A 306 -13.25 1.34 -3.13
CA GLY A 306 -13.79 0.89 -1.85
C GLY A 306 -13.18 1.52 -0.60
N GLY A 307 -13.67 1.09 0.56
CA GLY A 307 -13.25 1.54 1.88
C GLY A 307 -11.98 0.85 2.41
N TRP A 308 -11.47 1.28 3.56
CA TRP A 308 -10.22 0.77 4.16
C TRP A 308 -10.43 -0.43 5.08
N SER A 309 -11.67 -0.69 5.48
CA SER A 309 -12.00 -1.76 6.44
C SER A 309 -13.47 -2.09 6.44
N GLY A 310 -13.82 -3.29 6.93
CA GLY A 310 -15.18 -3.71 7.20
C GLY A 310 -15.99 -4.11 5.97
N TYR A 311 -15.33 -4.36 4.84
CA TYR A 311 -16.01 -4.68 3.59
C TYR A 311 -15.70 -6.10 3.13
N ASP A 312 -16.75 -6.79 2.69
CA ASP A 312 -16.58 -7.90 1.79
C ASP A 312 -16.02 -7.39 0.46
N PRO A 313 -15.19 -8.17 -0.22
CA PRO A 313 -14.69 -7.75 -1.53
C PRO A 313 -15.84 -7.68 -2.53
N ASP A 314 -16.02 -6.50 -3.13
CA ASP A 314 -17.01 -6.26 -4.16
C ASP A 314 -16.39 -6.34 -5.54
N TRP A 315 -17.08 -6.99 -6.48
CA TRP A 315 -16.71 -6.96 -7.87
C TRP A 315 -17.70 -6.09 -8.64
N TYR A 316 -17.29 -4.87 -8.96
CA TYR A 316 -18.16 -3.91 -9.67
C TYR A 316 -18.25 -4.27 -11.16
N PRO A 317 -19.43 -4.14 -11.79
CA PRO A 317 -19.61 -4.44 -13.22
C PRO A 317 -18.66 -3.67 -14.14
N ILE A 318 -18.23 -2.47 -13.74
CA ILE A 318 -17.28 -1.64 -14.48
C ILE A 318 -15.90 -2.30 -14.63
N TYR A 319 -15.56 -3.26 -13.76
CA TYR A 319 -14.29 -3.98 -13.83
C TYR A 319 -14.23 -4.97 -15.00
N ASP A 320 -15.39 -5.41 -15.49
CA ASP A 320 -15.48 -6.36 -16.60
C ASP A 320 -15.61 -5.67 -17.96
N PHE A 321 -15.65 -4.33 -18.01
CA PHE A 321 -15.76 -3.63 -19.29
C PHE A 321 -14.48 -3.76 -20.09
N PRO A 322 -14.56 -4.15 -21.38
CA PRO A 322 -13.40 -4.39 -22.21
C PRO A 322 -12.68 -3.08 -22.53
N ILE A 323 -11.40 -3.02 -22.22
CA ILE A 323 -10.55 -1.86 -22.54
C ILE A 323 -9.64 -2.19 -23.73
N GLY A 324 -8.93 -3.30 -23.68
CA GLY A 324 -7.90 -3.68 -24.67
C GLY A 324 -6.65 -2.80 -24.55
N ASP A 325 -5.57 -3.19 -25.22
CA ASP A 325 -4.34 -2.40 -25.20
C ASP A 325 -4.58 -0.96 -25.70
N PRO A 326 -3.88 0.04 -25.14
CA PRO A 326 -3.93 1.38 -25.67
C PRO A 326 -3.35 1.43 -27.10
N ILE A 327 -4.00 2.18 -28.00
CA ILE A 327 -3.52 2.39 -29.38
C ILE A 327 -2.26 3.28 -29.39
N GLY A 328 -2.03 4.01 -28.31
CA GLY A 328 -0.88 4.88 -28.11
C GLY A 328 -0.95 5.62 -26.79
N ASN A 329 -0.04 6.55 -26.59
CA ASN A 329 -0.10 7.45 -25.44
C ASN A 329 -1.29 8.38 -25.56
N ALA A 330 -1.80 8.84 -24.42
CA ALA A 330 -2.79 9.91 -24.40
C ALA A 330 -2.21 11.20 -25.00
N THR A 331 -3.05 11.95 -25.70
CA THR A 331 -2.67 13.23 -26.32
C THR A 331 -3.48 14.37 -25.73
N LEU A 332 -2.81 15.47 -25.40
CA LEU A 332 -3.47 16.71 -24.98
C LEU A 332 -3.68 17.60 -26.20
N GLY A 333 -4.93 17.87 -26.51
CA GLY A 333 -5.30 18.77 -27.61
C GLY A 333 -5.12 20.27 -27.23
N GLU A 334 -5.10 21.14 -28.22
CA GLU A 334 -5.07 22.61 -28.02
C GLU A 334 -6.30 23.13 -27.27
N ASP A 335 -7.39 22.37 -27.29
CA ASP A 335 -8.62 22.62 -26.55
C ASP A 335 -8.52 22.28 -25.05
N GLY A 336 -7.37 21.79 -24.59
CA GLY A 336 -7.14 21.39 -23.21
C GLY A 336 -7.77 20.06 -22.83
N VAL A 337 -8.13 19.23 -23.82
CA VAL A 337 -8.72 17.91 -23.57
C VAL A 337 -7.72 16.81 -23.86
N TRP A 338 -7.45 15.98 -22.85
CA TRP A 338 -6.76 14.71 -23.03
C TRP A 338 -7.64 13.70 -23.77
N ARG A 339 -7.04 12.91 -24.66
CA ARG A 339 -7.73 11.84 -25.42
C ARG A 339 -6.87 10.59 -25.46
N ARG A 340 -7.51 9.44 -25.27
CA ARG A 340 -6.86 8.13 -25.44
C ARG A 340 -7.86 7.13 -26.00
N SER A 341 -7.39 6.28 -26.90
CA SER A 341 -8.20 5.21 -27.51
C SER A 341 -7.55 3.86 -27.25
N PHE A 342 -8.38 2.83 -27.17
CA PHE A 342 -7.99 1.47 -26.88
C PHE A 342 -8.47 0.51 -27.96
N LYS A 343 -7.80 -0.65 -28.10
CA LYS A 343 -8.06 -1.62 -29.20
C LYS A 343 -9.45 -2.25 -29.13
N SER A 344 -10.09 -2.30 -27.97
CA SER A 344 -11.48 -2.75 -27.85
C SER A 344 -12.50 -1.83 -28.54
N GLY A 345 -12.12 -0.60 -28.81
CA GLY A 345 -13.01 0.49 -29.21
C GLY A 345 -13.38 1.44 -28.07
N THR A 346 -13.00 1.13 -26.84
CA THR A 346 -13.14 2.06 -25.71
C THR A 346 -12.34 3.33 -25.98
N SER A 347 -12.94 4.49 -25.71
CA SER A 347 -12.28 5.78 -25.80
C SER A 347 -12.50 6.61 -24.56
N VAL A 348 -11.48 7.39 -24.19
CA VAL A 348 -11.47 8.18 -22.96
C VAL A 348 -11.08 9.61 -23.28
N THR A 349 -11.82 10.55 -22.71
CA THR A 349 -11.46 11.97 -22.74
C THR A 349 -11.42 12.53 -21.32
N PHE A 350 -10.55 13.54 -21.11
CA PHE A 350 -10.50 14.27 -19.84
C PHE A 350 -10.25 15.77 -20.11
N ASP A 351 -11.26 16.58 -19.79
CA ASP A 351 -11.21 18.04 -19.94
C ASP A 351 -10.50 18.64 -18.71
N THR A 352 -9.30 19.18 -18.93
CA THR A 352 -8.47 19.74 -17.85
C THR A 352 -9.00 21.06 -17.29
N LYS A 353 -9.83 21.77 -18.05
CA LYS A 353 -10.43 23.04 -17.63
C LYS A 353 -11.61 22.85 -16.68
N HIS A 354 -12.39 21.80 -16.92
CA HIS A 354 -13.59 21.51 -16.16
C HIS A 354 -13.41 20.32 -15.21
N GLU A 355 -12.19 19.72 -15.19
CA GLU A 355 -11.84 18.51 -14.41
C GLU A 355 -12.90 17.41 -14.62
N LYS A 356 -13.25 17.15 -15.89
CA LYS A 356 -14.33 16.25 -16.25
C LYS A 356 -13.90 15.18 -17.24
N GLY A 357 -14.11 13.93 -16.83
CA GLY A 357 -13.88 12.74 -17.64
C GLY A 357 -15.12 12.26 -18.39
N THR A 358 -14.88 11.59 -19.49
CA THR A 358 -15.88 10.81 -20.22
C THR A 358 -15.26 9.52 -20.69
N ILE A 359 -15.99 8.42 -20.59
CA ILE A 359 -15.57 7.11 -21.08
C ILE A 359 -16.68 6.59 -22.00
N ASP A 360 -16.32 6.33 -23.24
CA ASP A 360 -17.19 5.64 -24.20
C ASP A 360 -16.70 4.18 -24.25
N TRP A 361 -17.38 3.34 -23.50
CA TRP A 361 -17.03 1.93 -23.39
C TRP A 361 -17.33 1.18 -24.69
N ALA A 362 -16.45 0.28 -25.09
CA ALA A 362 -16.74 -0.66 -26.16
C ALA A 362 -18.03 -1.42 -25.83
N LYS A 363 -18.88 -1.63 -26.84
CA LYS A 363 -20.09 -2.42 -26.65
C LYS A 363 -19.73 -3.85 -26.32
N LEU A 364 -20.27 -4.36 -25.22
CA LEU A 364 -20.28 -5.79 -24.96
C LEU A 364 -21.16 -6.46 -26.03
N PHE A 365 -20.55 -7.27 -26.89
CA PHE A 365 -21.24 -8.01 -27.94
C PHE A 365 -21.91 -9.26 -27.37
#